data_925f8b151d6d07a1055ce3797637215d
#
_entry.id   925f8b151d6d07a1055ce3797637215d
#
_cell.length_a   1.000
_cell.length_b   1.000
_cell.length_c   1.000
_cell.angle_alpha   90.00
_cell.angle_beta   90.00
_cell.angle_gamma   90.00
#
_symmetry.space_group_name_H-M   'P 1'
#
loop_
_entity.id
_entity.type
_entity.pdbx_description
1 polymer ?
#
loop_
_entity_poly.entity_id
_entity_poly.type
_entity_poly.pdbx_seq_one_letter_code
_entity_poly.pdbx_strand_id
1 'polypeptide(L)'
;MFKKVLIPLDFSGYSQKILDRIGEIPGIEEIVLLHVVDATRPVGLVWKNGNPELKDTQVLLEEKKKFLENLGFNVNVRADVIVNAITQGTVALAILEIAETENVSLIIMGARGINPIQSLLLGSVSSSVLRNAKTNVLIMHFNPAKDSTRVSSGTVHQKLFSKVLVPTDFSRSASEASAFVKTIPGIREIIFLHVVNRVESDKEIEVYLKDAQTRLSDLKREYTDTGVEVKLHVLTGDPTETILSIAEQDDVSLIAMSAYGTDWLREILLGSTTFTVVRSTQTPVLVIRTVQENNNS
;
A
#
# COMPACT_ATOMS: atom_id res chain seq x y z
N MET A 1 -8.41 11.78 3.62
CA MET A 1 -8.68 10.37 3.87
C MET A 1 -9.11 9.71 2.57
N PHE A 2 -9.22 8.40 2.49
CA PHE A 2 -9.35 7.61 1.25
C PHE A 2 -10.72 7.73 0.57
N LYS A 3 -11.16 8.96 0.22
CA LYS A 3 -12.52 9.19 -0.33
C LYS A 3 -12.73 8.53 -1.68
N LYS A 4 -11.80 8.73 -2.61
CA LYS A 4 -11.83 8.15 -3.95
C LYS A 4 -10.62 7.24 -4.12
N VAL A 5 -10.84 5.99 -4.49
CA VAL A 5 -9.79 4.98 -4.61
C VAL A 5 -9.76 4.36 -6.00
N LEU A 6 -8.56 4.01 -6.47
CA LEU A 6 -8.35 3.29 -7.72
C LEU A 6 -7.95 1.85 -7.41
N ILE A 7 -8.65 0.90 -8.01
CA ILE A 7 -8.36 -0.53 -7.91
C ILE A 7 -8.08 -1.09 -9.31
N PRO A 8 -6.80 -1.25 -9.68
CA PRO A 8 -6.44 -1.95 -10.90
C PRO A 8 -6.73 -3.44 -10.76
N LEU A 9 -7.47 -4.00 -11.72
CA LEU A 9 -7.86 -5.41 -11.76
C LEU A 9 -7.17 -6.11 -12.93
N ASP A 10 -6.60 -7.28 -12.64
CA ASP A 10 -6.08 -8.22 -13.63
C ASP A 10 -6.92 -9.50 -13.70
N PHE A 11 -8.09 -9.51 -13.04
CA PHE A 11 -9.01 -10.63 -12.88
C PHE A 11 -8.38 -11.89 -12.27
N SER A 12 -7.21 -11.78 -11.64
CA SER A 12 -6.62 -12.88 -10.86
C SER A 12 -7.41 -13.13 -9.57
N GLY A 13 -7.19 -14.29 -8.96
CA GLY A 13 -7.71 -14.56 -7.61
C GLY A 13 -7.19 -13.59 -6.55
N TYR A 14 -6.04 -12.93 -6.80
CA TYR A 14 -5.50 -11.91 -5.90
C TYR A 14 -6.29 -10.60 -6.00
N SER A 15 -6.65 -10.16 -7.21
CA SER A 15 -7.49 -8.97 -7.36
C SER A 15 -8.90 -9.16 -6.79
N GLN A 16 -9.47 -10.39 -6.86
CA GLN A 16 -10.74 -10.69 -6.20
C GLN A 16 -10.63 -10.55 -4.67
N LYS A 17 -9.58 -11.07 -4.05
CA LYS A 17 -9.36 -10.94 -2.60
C LYS A 17 -9.26 -9.48 -2.13
N ILE A 18 -8.79 -8.57 -2.98
CA ILE A 18 -8.81 -7.13 -2.67
C ILE A 18 -10.25 -6.65 -2.55
N LEU A 19 -11.10 -7.00 -3.53
CA LEU A 19 -12.50 -6.60 -3.53
C LEU A 19 -13.26 -7.17 -2.32
N ASP A 20 -12.95 -8.40 -1.93
CA ASP A 20 -13.58 -9.04 -0.76
C ASP A 20 -13.26 -8.32 0.56
N ARG A 21 -12.12 -7.60 0.61
CA ARG A 21 -11.67 -6.88 1.81
C ARG A 21 -11.83 -5.35 1.72
N ILE A 22 -12.42 -4.84 0.64
CA ILE A 22 -12.53 -3.39 0.43
C ILE A 22 -13.32 -2.68 1.55
N GLY A 23 -14.32 -3.35 2.10
CA GLY A 23 -15.12 -2.84 3.23
C GLY A 23 -14.34 -2.67 4.55
N GLU A 24 -13.10 -3.20 4.64
CA GLU A 24 -12.23 -2.98 5.78
C GLU A 24 -11.48 -1.65 5.72
N ILE A 25 -11.45 -1.00 4.54
CA ILE A 25 -10.75 0.27 4.32
C ILE A 25 -11.69 1.42 4.63
N PRO A 26 -11.38 2.25 5.63
CA PRO A 26 -12.31 3.26 6.08
C PRO A 26 -12.37 4.48 5.16
N GLY A 27 -13.57 5.07 5.04
CA GLY A 27 -13.78 6.37 4.40
C GLY A 27 -13.84 6.37 2.88
N ILE A 28 -13.94 5.20 2.25
CA ILE A 28 -14.15 5.11 0.80
C ILE A 28 -15.58 5.58 0.48
N GLU A 29 -15.68 6.56 -0.41
CA GLU A 29 -16.93 7.09 -0.95
C GLU A 29 -17.12 6.67 -2.41
N GLU A 30 -16.03 6.62 -3.17
CA GLU A 30 -16.02 6.30 -4.60
C GLU A 30 -14.88 5.32 -4.94
N ILE A 31 -15.18 4.34 -5.79
CA ILE A 31 -14.21 3.37 -6.30
C ILE A 31 -14.11 3.49 -7.82
N VAL A 32 -12.89 3.65 -8.33
CA VAL A 32 -12.59 3.51 -9.74
C VAL A 32 -12.03 2.11 -9.97
N LEU A 33 -12.76 1.26 -10.68
CA LEU A 33 -12.24 -0.03 -11.14
C LEU A 33 -11.58 0.16 -12.50
N LEU A 34 -10.32 -0.21 -12.59
CA LEU A 34 -9.55 -0.10 -13.84
C LEU A 34 -9.06 -1.46 -14.29
N HIS A 35 -9.32 -1.81 -15.55
CA HIS A 35 -8.61 -2.87 -16.24
C HIS A 35 -7.85 -2.29 -17.42
N VAL A 36 -6.58 -2.65 -17.55
CA VAL A 36 -5.71 -2.20 -18.64
C VAL A 36 -5.43 -3.37 -19.57
N VAL A 37 -5.93 -3.27 -20.81
CA VAL A 37 -5.70 -4.27 -21.85
C VAL A 37 -4.41 -3.94 -22.60
N ASP A 38 -3.43 -4.82 -22.51
CA ASP A 38 -2.17 -4.71 -23.26
C ASP A 38 -2.34 -5.31 -24.67
N ALA A 39 -2.76 -4.47 -25.60
CA ALA A 39 -2.95 -4.85 -27.00
C ALA A 39 -1.63 -4.88 -27.81
N THR A 40 -0.49 -4.68 -27.17
CA THR A 40 0.83 -4.72 -27.84
C THR A 40 1.33 -6.14 -28.04
N ARG A 41 0.78 -7.10 -27.32
CA ARG A 41 1.11 -8.53 -27.51
C ARG A 41 0.32 -9.06 -28.68
N PRO A 42 0.93 -9.73 -29.66
CA PRO A 42 0.23 -10.36 -30.75
C PRO A 42 -0.59 -11.55 -30.21
N VAL A 43 -1.83 -11.29 -29.83
CA VAL A 43 -2.85 -12.32 -29.74
C VAL A 43 -3.29 -12.58 -31.18
N GLY A 44 -3.00 -13.77 -31.69
CA GLY A 44 -3.11 -14.13 -33.08
C GLY A 44 -4.31 -13.55 -33.83
N LEU A 45 -3.99 -12.80 -34.90
CA LEU A 45 -4.79 -12.46 -36.07
C LEU A 45 -6.29 -12.12 -35.89
N VAL A 46 -6.57 -10.86 -36.25
CA VAL A 46 -7.85 -10.36 -36.81
C VAL A 46 -8.73 -9.51 -35.92
N TRP A 47 -8.40 -8.23 -35.93
CA TRP A 47 -9.24 -7.12 -35.43
C TRP A 47 -10.36 -6.72 -36.44
N LYS A 48 -11.18 -7.65 -36.99
CA LYS A 48 -12.17 -7.30 -37.97
C LYS A 48 -13.54 -6.87 -37.42
N ASN A 49 -13.88 -7.19 -36.15
CA ASN A 49 -15.22 -6.87 -35.61
C ASN A 49 -15.23 -6.44 -34.13
N GLY A 50 -14.25 -5.64 -33.69
CA GLY A 50 -14.08 -5.30 -32.28
C GLY A 50 -13.22 -6.35 -31.55
N ASN A 51 -12.53 -5.92 -30.50
CA ASN A 51 -11.71 -6.84 -29.71
C ASN A 51 -12.62 -7.70 -28.81
N PRO A 52 -12.68 -9.03 -28.97
CA PRO A 52 -13.46 -9.91 -28.10
C PRO A 52 -13.08 -9.75 -26.64
N GLU A 53 -11.76 -9.59 -26.35
CA GLU A 53 -11.25 -9.37 -24.99
C GLU A 53 -11.84 -8.11 -24.35
N LEU A 54 -12.13 -7.04 -25.11
CA LEU A 54 -12.75 -5.84 -24.57
C LEU A 54 -14.20 -6.06 -24.15
N LYS A 55 -14.97 -6.86 -24.90
CA LYS A 55 -16.37 -7.18 -24.54
C LYS A 55 -16.41 -8.05 -23.29
N ASP A 56 -15.56 -9.06 -23.23
CA ASP A 56 -15.47 -9.94 -22.08
C ASP A 56 -14.98 -9.17 -20.84
N THR A 57 -14.00 -8.28 -21.02
CA THR A 57 -13.50 -7.38 -19.98
C THR A 57 -14.61 -6.47 -19.43
N GLN A 58 -15.44 -5.87 -20.30
CA GLN A 58 -16.54 -5.01 -19.86
C GLN A 58 -17.57 -5.79 -19.03
N VAL A 59 -17.91 -7.00 -19.45
CA VAL A 59 -18.83 -7.87 -18.68
C VAL A 59 -18.26 -8.18 -17.30
N LEU A 60 -16.99 -8.57 -17.25
CA LEU A 60 -16.32 -8.86 -15.97
C LEU A 60 -16.24 -7.64 -15.06
N LEU A 61 -15.92 -6.47 -15.60
CA LEU A 61 -15.90 -5.23 -14.84
C LEU A 61 -17.28 -4.85 -14.28
N GLU A 62 -18.34 -5.01 -15.11
CA GLU A 62 -19.71 -4.75 -14.64
C GLU A 62 -20.16 -5.74 -13.55
N GLU A 63 -19.71 -6.99 -13.59
CA GLU A 63 -19.96 -7.95 -12.50
C GLU A 63 -19.29 -7.47 -11.20
N LYS A 64 -18.02 -7.05 -11.25
CA LYS A 64 -17.31 -6.53 -10.09
C LYS A 64 -17.90 -5.23 -9.56
N LYS A 65 -18.33 -4.35 -10.47
CA LYS A 65 -19.06 -3.14 -10.13
C LYS A 65 -20.31 -3.47 -9.32
N LYS A 66 -21.19 -4.32 -9.86
CA LYS A 66 -22.43 -4.75 -9.15
C LYS A 66 -22.13 -5.35 -7.78
N PHE A 67 -21.08 -6.15 -7.68
CA PHE A 67 -20.65 -6.71 -6.38
C PHE A 67 -20.35 -5.61 -5.37
N LEU A 68 -19.60 -4.57 -5.76
CA LEU A 68 -19.22 -3.45 -4.88
C LEU A 68 -20.40 -2.51 -4.60
N GLU A 69 -21.26 -2.26 -5.59
CA GLU A 69 -22.49 -1.46 -5.41
C GLU A 69 -23.43 -2.12 -4.40
N ASN A 70 -23.54 -3.45 -4.39
CA ASN A 70 -24.30 -4.21 -3.40
C ASN A 70 -23.71 -4.08 -1.98
N LEU A 71 -22.42 -3.74 -1.85
CA LEU A 71 -21.79 -3.39 -0.57
C LEU A 71 -21.98 -1.92 -0.19
N GLY A 72 -22.66 -1.13 -1.02
CA GLY A 72 -22.96 0.29 -0.77
C GLY A 72 -21.94 1.30 -1.31
N PHE A 73 -21.00 0.88 -2.16
CA PHE A 73 -20.02 1.78 -2.74
C PHE A 73 -20.53 2.43 -4.04
N ASN A 74 -20.11 3.68 -4.27
CA ASN A 74 -20.24 4.31 -5.59
C ASN A 74 -19.08 3.84 -6.48
N VAL A 75 -19.38 3.19 -7.60
CA VAL A 75 -18.37 2.53 -8.43
C VAL A 75 -18.34 3.07 -9.85
N ASN A 76 -17.20 3.58 -10.26
CA ASN A 76 -16.91 3.99 -11.63
C ASN A 76 -16.03 2.93 -12.31
N VAL A 77 -16.36 2.57 -13.53
CA VAL A 77 -15.63 1.54 -14.28
C VAL A 77 -14.86 2.18 -15.44
N ARG A 78 -13.58 1.85 -15.53
CA ARG A 78 -12.69 2.25 -16.62
C ARG A 78 -12.07 1.02 -17.26
N ALA A 79 -12.14 0.93 -18.57
CA ALA A 79 -11.35 0.00 -19.35
C ALA A 79 -10.42 0.80 -20.24
N ASP A 80 -9.13 0.70 -20.05
CA ASP A 80 -8.12 1.37 -20.84
C ASP A 80 -7.36 0.39 -21.72
N VAL A 81 -7.00 0.82 -22.93
CA VAL A 81 -6.35 -0.04 -23.93
C VAL A 81 -5.02 0.58 -24.36
N ILE A 82 -3.95 -0.11 -24.10
CA ILE A 82 -2.63 0.28 -24.59
C ILE A 82 -2.46 -0.24 -26.02
N VAL A 83 -2.42 0.68 -26.99
CA VAL A 83 -2.35 0.35 -28.44
C VAL A 83 -0.92 0.38 -28.97
N ASN A 84 0.05 1.01 -28.29
CA ASN A 84 1.40 1.24 -28.81
C ASN A 84 2.52 0.75 -27.91
N ALA A 85 3.29 -0.22 -28.43
CA ALA A 85 4.52 -0.76 -27.77
C ALA A 85 5.74 0.20 -27.81
N ILE A 86 5.66 1.34 -28.50
CA ILE A 86 6.82 2.24 -28.69
C ILE A 86 7.10 3.09 -27.47
N THR A 87 6.13 3.39 -26.69
CA THR A 87 6.33 3.84 -25.32
C THR A 87 6.33 2.60 -24.46
N GLN A 88 7.40 2.31 -23.78
CA GLN A 88 7.44 1.34 -22.68
C GLN A 88 6.52 1.77 -21.52
N GLY A 89 5.43 2.39 -21.89
CA GLY A 89 4.28 2.82 -21.13
C GLY A 89 3.38 1.66 -20.83
N THR A 90 3.90 0.91 -20.01
CA THR A 90 3.37 -0.29 -19.41
C THR A 90 2.04 0.01 -18.72
N VAL A 91 1.31 -1.03 -18.43
CA VAL A 91 0.12 -1.05 -17.56
C VAL A 91 0.29 -0.12 -16.34
N ALA A 92 1.50 -0.03 -15.78
CA ALA A 92 1.78 0.85 -14.65
C ALA A 92 1.61 2.34 -14.97
N LEU A 93 2.00 2.81 -16.16
CA LEU A 93 1.82 4.22 -16.54
C LEU A 93 0.34 4.55 -16.75
N ALA A 94 -0.44 3.66 -17.38
CA ALA A 94 -1.88 3.85 -17.51
C ALA A 94 -2.57 3.94 -16.13
N ILE A 95 -2.17 3.09 -15.18
CA ILE A 95 -2.67 3.16 -13.79
C ILE A 95 -2.35 4.52 -13.15
N LEU A 96 -1.12 5.01 -13.32
CA LEU A 96 -0.68 6.29 -12.74
C LEU A 96 -1.40 7.48 -13.38
N GLU A 97 -1.56 7.48 -14.70
CA GLU A 97 -2.26 8.53 -15.43
C GLU A 97 -3.75 8.60 -15.04
N ILE A 98 -4.42 7.46 -14.95
CA ILE A 98 -5.81 7.40 -14.48
C ILE A 98 -5.90 7.83 -13.01
N ALA A 99 -4.95 7.46 -12.17
CA ALA A 99 -4.93 7.88 -10.77
C ALA A 99 -4.83 9.42 -10.64
N GLU A 100 -4.02 10.06 -11.47
CA GLU A 100 -3.89 11.52 -11.51
C GLU A 100 -5.15 12.18 -12.11
N THR A 101 -5.64 11.69 -13.24
CA THR A 101 -6.83 12.25 -13.94
C THR A 101 -8.08 12.15 -13.08
N GLU A 102 -8.27 11.02 -12.40
CA GLU A 102 -9.40 10.79 -11.51
C GLU A 102 -9.20 11.40 -10.12
N ASN A 103 -8.02 11.99 -9.85
CA ASN A 103 -7.65 12.61 -8.58
C ASN A 103 -7.91 11.68 -7.38
N VAL A 104 -7.46 10.42 -7.49
CA VAL A 104 -7.68 9.43 -6.42
C VAL A 104 -6.76 9.70 -5.24
N SER A 105 -7.24 9.41 -4.04
CA SER A 105 -6.49 9.56 -2.78
C SER A 105 -5.71 8.30 -2.37
N LEU A 106 -6.00 7.17 -3.03
CA LEU A 106 -5.36 5.88 -2.77
C LEU A 106 -5.42 4.98 -3.99
N ILE A 107 -4.31 4.32 -4.31
CA ILE A 107 -4.27 3.18 -5.22
C ILE A 107 -4.19 1.91 -4.39
N ILE A 108 -5.07 0.94 -4.63
CA ILE A 108 -5.10 -0.35 -3.92
C ILE A 108 -4.80 -1.46 -4.92
N MET A 109 -3.73 -2.21 -4.67
CA MET A 109 -3.36 -3.29 -5.58
C MET A 109 -2.71 -4.47 -4.85
N GLY A 110 -2.75 -5.63 -5.48
CA GLY A 110 -2.07 -6.82 -4.98
C GLY A 110 -0.56 -6.71 -5.15
N ALA A 111 0.18 -7.32 -4.25
CA ALA A 111 1.63 -7.47 -4.42
C ALA A 111 1.96 -8.29 -5.68
N ARG A 112 1.07 -9.21 -6.08
CA ARG A 112 1.19 -10.12 -7.24
C ARG A 112 -0.05 -10.09 -8.09
N GLY A 113 0.11 -10.43 -9.39
CA GLY A 113 -0.98 -10.58 -10.35
C GLY A 113 -1.08 -12.01 -10.89
N ILE A 114 -1.54 -12.15 -12.15
CA ILE A 114 -1.85 -13.40 -12.84
C ILE A 114 -0.68 -14.41 -12.88
N ASN A 115 0.56 -13.91 -12.99
CA ASN A 115 1.76 -14.74 -13.14
C ASN A 115 2.70 -14.59 -11.92
N PRO A 116 2.38 -15.19 -10.77
CA PRO A 116 3.25 -15.12 -9.61
C PRO A 116 4.49 -15.99 -9.80
N ILE A 117 5.64 -15.38 -10.02
CA ILE A 117 6.92 -16.07 -9.89
C ILE A 117 7.14 -16.30 -8.41
N GLN A 118 7.28 -17.58 -8.00
CA GLN A 118 7.34 -17.97 -6.59
C GLN A 118 8.46 -17.28 -5.78
N SER A 119 9.53 -16.82 -6.44
CA SER A 119 10.65 -16.14 -5.83
C SER A 119 10.47 -14.61 -5.67
N LEU A 120 9.48 -14.00 -6.35
CA LEU A 120 9.24 -12.55 -6.30
C LEU A 120 8.00 -12.28 -5.46
N LEU A 121 8.18 -11.53 -4.37
CA LEU A 121 7.08 -11.12 -3.49
C LEU A 121 6.31 -9.89 -4.03
N LEU A 122 6.89 -9.14 -4.97
CA LEU A 122 6.27 -7.95 -5.59
C LEU A 122 6.37 -8.02 -7.11
N GLY A 123 5.23 -7.87 -7.80
CA GLY A 123 5.12 -7.89 -9.26
C GLY A 123 5.70 -6.64 -9.93
N SER A 124 5.99 -6.71 -11.24
CA SER A 124 6.57 -5.60 -12.00
C SER A 124 5.65 -4.37 -12.05
N VAL A 125 4.35 -4.56 -12.28
CA VAL A 125 3.37 -3.47 -12.31
C VAL A 125 3.28 -2.82 -10.93
N SER A 126 3.13 -3.61 -9.87
CA SER A 126 3.05 -3.10 -8.48
C SER A 126 4.33 -2.38 -8.06
N SER A 127 5.51 -2.91 -8.47
CA SER A 127 6.79 -2.24 -8.23
C SER A 127 6.89 -0.89 -8.95
N SER A 128 6.42 -0.82 -10.21
CA SER A 128 6.46 0.42 -10.99
C SER A 128 5.48 1.45 -10.45
N VAL A 129 4.24 1.07 -10.14
CA VAL A 129 3.25 1.96 -9.52
C VAL A 129 3.76 2.46 -8.17
N LEU A 130 4.27 1.55 -7.33
CA LEU A 130 4.79 1.90 -6.01
C LEU A 130 5.94 2.93 -6.09
N ARG A 131 6.80 2.86 -7.09
CA ARG A 131 7.90 3.82 -7.26
C ARG A 131 7.44 5.19 -7.75
N ASN A 132 6.45 5.23 -8.63
CA ASN A 132 6.12 6.42 -9.40
C ASN A 132 4.79 7.08 -9.01
N ALA A 133 3.98 6.47 -8.14
CA ALA A 133 2.73 7.06 -7.70
C ALA A 133 2.98 8.38 -6.95
N LYS A 134 2.13 9.37 -7.20
CA LYS A 134 2.09 10.64 -6.46
C LYS A 134 1.08 10.62 -5.31
N THR A 135 0.21 9.63 -5.30
CA THR A 135 -0.80 9.40 -4.25
C THR A 135 -0.43 8.20 -3.38
N ASN A 136 -1.14 8.02 -2.26
CA ASN A 136 -0.93 6.88 -1.37
C ASN A 136 -1.12 5.55 -2.11
N VAL A 137 -0.36 4.53 -1.72
CA VAL A 137 -0.47 3.18 -2.31
C VAL A 137 -0.62 2.16 -1.20
N LEU A 138 -1.67 1.36 -1.25
CA LEU A 138 -1.86 0.18 -0.41
C LEU A 138 -1.52 -1.07 -1.20
N ILE A 139 -0.46 -1.75 -0.81
CA ILE A 139 -0.08 -3.04 -1.36
C ILE A 139 -0.63 -4.15 -0.47
N MET A 140 -1.54 -4.95 -1.04
CA MET A 140 -2.16 -6.09 -0.36
C MET A 140 -1.34 -7.35 -0.60
N HIS A 141 -0.85 -7.94 0.48
CA HIS A 141 -0.21 -9.26 0.47
C HIS A 141 -1.23 -10.32 0.90
N PHE A 142 -1.22 -11.45 0.22
CA PHE A 142 -2.09 -12.58 0.54
C PHE A 142 -1.23 -13.82 0.75
N ASN A 143 -1.34 -14.40 1.94
CA ASN A 143 -0.66 -15.65 2.28
C ASN A 143 -1.69 -16.80 2.27
N PRO A 144 -1.64 -17.71 1.28
CA PRO A 144 -2.59 -18.82 1.20
C PRO A 144 -2.63 -19.70 2.46
N ALA A 145 -1.50 -19.85 3.14
CA ALA A 145 -1.41 -20.66 4.35
C ALA A 145 -2.09 -19.95 5.56
N LYS A 146 -1.89 -18.65 5.71
CA LYS A 146 -2.53 -17.87 6.79
C LYS A 146 -4.03 -17.61 6.49
N ASP A 147 -4.38 -17.38 5.22
CA ASP A 147 -5.77 -17.10 4.83
C ASP A 147 -6.67 -18.33 4.96
N SER A 148 -6.18 -19.55 4.64
CA SER A 148 -6.95 -20.78 4.72
C SER A 148 -7.15 -21.27 6.16
N THR A 149 -6.17 -21.11 7.03
CA THR A 149 -6.29 -21.50 8.44
C THR A 149 -7.18 -20.55 9.24
N ARG A 150 -7.27 -19.29 8.84
CA ARG A 150 -8.14 -18.29 9.48
C ARG A 150 -9.63 -18.52 9.22
N VAL A 151 -9.99 -19.09 8.06
CA VAL A 151 -11.39 -19.44 7.73
C VAL A 151 -11.88 -20.66 8.53
N SER A 152 -11.00 -21.62 8.82
CA SER A 152 -11.36 -22.89 9.48
C SER A 152 -11.38 -22.83 11.01
N SER A 153 -10.72 -21.85 11.62
CA SER A 153 -10.57 -21.78 13.08
C SER A 153 -11.59 -20.89 13.81
N GLY A 154 -12.55 -20.26 13.10
CA GLY A 154 -13.52 -19.34 13.72
C GLY A 154 -12.90 -18.09 14.37
N THR A 155 -11.61 -17.86 14.16
CA THR A 155 -10.91 -16.67 14.62
C THR A 155 -11.43 -15.46 13.88
N VAL A 156 -11.90 -14.45 14.63
CA VAL A 156 -12.34 -13.17 14.09
C VAL A 156 -11.20 -12.58 13.24
N HIS A 157 -11.46 -12.38 11.95
CA HIS A 157 -10.50 -11.73 11.07
C HIS A 157 -10.05 -10.41 11.68
N GLN A 158 -8.75 -10.27 11.91
CA GLN A 158 -8.18 -8.98 12.30
C GLN A 158 -8.42 -8.00 11.14
N LYS A 159 -9.18 -6.92 11.42
CA LYS A 159 -9.44 -5.90 10.40
C LYS A 159 -8.14 -5.27 9.94
N LEU A 160 -8.04 -4.93 8.66
CA LEU A 160 -6.83 -4.42 8.02
C LEU A 160 -6.16 -3.26 8.78
N PHE A 161 -6.95 -2.37 9.38
CA PHE A 161 -6.45 -1.20 10.11
C PHE A 161 -6.53 -1.35 11.63
N SER A 162 -6.66 -2.56 12.17
CA SER A 162 -6.87 -2.72 13.62
C SER A 162 -5.59 -2.56 14.45
N LYS A 163 -4.45 -3.06 13.95
CA LYS A 163 -3.14 -3.01 14.62
C LYS A 163 -2.07 -2.60 13.61
N VAL A 164 -1.57 -1.39 13.73
CA VAL A 164 -0.72 -0.74 12.73
C VAL A 164 0.70 -0.56 13.25
N LEU A 165 1.68 -1.09 12.52
CA LEU A 165 3.10 -0.80 12.75
C LEU A 165 3.48 0.45 11.97
N VAL A 166 4.05 1.45 12.63
CA VAL A 166 4.49 2.72 12.07
C VAL A 166 5.98 2.90 12.32
N PRO A 167 6.85 2.43 11.43
CA PRO A 167 8.27 2.72 11.50
C PRO A 167 8.54 4.20 11.27
N THR A 168 9.45 4.77 12.05
CA THR A 168 9.84 6.18 11.93
C THR A 168 11.34 6.36 12.04
N ASP A 169 11.92 7.16 11.17
CA ASP A 169 13.28 7.68 11.23
C ASP A 169 13.31 9.13 11.74
N PHE A 170 12.15 9.61 12.21
CA PHE A 170 11.92 10.98 12.66
C PHE A 170 12.15 12.04 11.57
N SER A 171 12.18 11.66 10.30
CA SER A 171 12.16 12.61 9.20
C SER A 171 10.82 13.35 9.14
N ARG A 172 10.79 14.46 8.40
CA ARG A 172 9.55 15.20 8.17
C ARG A 172 8.48 14.30 7.54
N SER A 173 8.84 13.53 6.53
CA SER A 173 7.93 12.61 5.85
C SER A 173 7.38 11.50 6.77
N ALA A 174 8.22 10.98 7.69
CA ALA A 174 7.77 10.02 8.69
C ALA A 174 6.81 10.66 9.71
N SER A 175 7.05 11.91 10.11
CA SER A 175 6.16 12.65 11.00
C SER A 175 4.81 12.94 10.32
N GLU A 176 4.81 13.34 9.05
CA GLU A 176 3.60 13.55 8.26
C GLU A 176 2.82 12.23 8.06
N ALA A 177 3.52 11.11 7.82
CA ALA A 177 2.90 9.78 7.76
C ALA A 177 2.24 9.38 9.09
N SER A 178 2.89 9.64 10.22
CA SER A 178 2.33 9.39 11.55
C SER A 178 1.07 10.24 11.79
N ALA A 179 1.11 11.52 11.42
CA ALA A 179 -0.05 12.42 11.48
C ALA A 179 -1.20 11.93 10.59
N PHE A 180 -0.90 11.41 9.39
CA PHE A 180 -1.90 10.82 8.51
C PHE A 180 -2.53 9.57 9.13
N VAL A 181 -1.72 8.66 9.69
CA VAL A 181 -2.21 7.44 10.37
C VAL A 181 -3.18 7.79 11.49
N LYS A 182 -2.93 8.86 12.26
CA LYS A 182 -3.82 9.35 13.32
C LYS A 182 -5.22 9.71 12.81
N THR A 183 -5.37 10.08 11.54
CA THR A 183 -6.68 10.41 10.95
C THR A 183 -7.49 9.18 10.53
N ILE A 184 -6.90 7.97 10.51
CA ILE A 184 -7.55 6.76 10.05
C ILE A 184 -8.43 6.19 11.18
N PRO A 185 -9.74 6.08 11.00
CA PRO A 185 -10.59 5.55 12.05
C PRO A 185 -10.52 4.02 12.13
N GLY A 186 -10.84 3.49 13.31
CA GLY A 186 -10.92 2.05 13.54
C GLY A 186 -9.61 1.39 13.92
N ILE A 187 -8.52 2.14 14.01
CA ILE A 187 -7.25 1.68 14.59
C ILE A 187 -7.47 1.50 16.09
N ARG A 188 -7.07 0.34 16.60
CA ARG A 188 -7.13 0.00 18.04
C ARG A 188 -5.77 0.10 18.69
N GLU A 189 -4.73 -0.29 17.94
CA GLU A 189 -3.36 -0.33 18.43
C GLU A 189 -2.41 0.22 17.37
N ILE A 190 -1.50 1.08 17.80
CA ILE A 190 -0.38 1.56 16.99
C ILE A 190 0.92 1.17 17.68
N ILE A 191 1.85 0.63 16.90
CA ILE A 191 3.21 0.35 17.32
C ILE A 191 4.14 1.31 16.60
N PHE A 192 4.69 2.28 17.30
CA PHE A 192 5.79 3.08 16.76
C PHE A 192 7.11 2.35 16.95
N LEU A 193 7.86 2.24 15.88
CA LEU A 193 9.18 1.59 15.87
C LEU A 193 10.24 2.55 15.35
N HIS A 194 11.28 2.78 16.14
CA HIS A 194 12.51 3.39 15.67
C HIS A 194 13.66 2.40 15.73
N VAL A 195 14.46 2.32 14.67
CA VAL A 195 15.63 1.45 14.60
C VAL A 195 16.89 2.30 14.53
N VAL A 196 17.70 2.24 15.56
CA VAL A 196 19.03 2.87 15.58
C VAL A 196 19.97 2.03 14.75
N ASN A 197 20.40 2.58 13.61
CA ASN A 197 21.28 1.92 12.65
C ASN A 197 22.64 2.63 12.65
N ARG A 198 23.72 1.84 12.60
CA ARG A 198 25.13 2.32 12.48
C ARG A 198 25.55 3.30 13.58
N VAL A 199 26.06 2.76 14.67
CA VAL A 199 26.69 3.52 15.73
C VAL A 199 28.10 2.99 15.91
N GLU A 200 29.07 3.90 16.07
CA GLU A 200 30.49 3.54 16.12
C GLU A 200 30.95 3.11 17.54
N SER A 201 30.17 3.44 18.57
CA SER A 201 30.50 3.10 19.95
C SER A 201 29.27 2.83 20.82
N ASP A 202 29.44 1.99 21.86
CA ASP A 202 28.38 1.66 22.83
C ASP A 202 27.83 2.90 23.56
N LYS A 203 28.67 3.90 23.84
CA LYS A 203 28.24 5.14 24.50
C LYS A 203 27.34 5.98 23.60
N GLU A 204 27.59 6.01 22.30
CA GLU A 204 26.73 6.70 21.34
C GLU A 204 25.40 5.97 21.19
N ILE A 205 25.38 4.64 21.22
CA ILE A 205 24.15 3.84 21.20
C ILE A 205 23.21 4.28 22.33
N GLU A 206 23.69 4.39 23.57
CA GLU A 206 22.86 4.80 24.70
C GLU A 206 22.23 6.19 24.51
N VAL A 207 22.99 7.13 23.96
CA VAL A 207 22.50 8.49 23.68
C VAL A 207 21.39 8.45 22.63
N TYR A 208 21.58 7.74 21.50
CA TYR A 208 20.58 7.62 20.45
C TYR A 208 19.33 6.86 20.91
N LEU A 209 19.47 5.79 21.68
CA LEU A 209 18.34 5.07 22.25
C LEU A 209 17.50 5.97 23.17
N LYS A 210 18.16 6.78 24.01
CA LYS A 210 17.48 7.71 24.92
C LYS A 210 16.77 8.85 24.17
N ASP A 211 17.41 9.42 23.15
CA ASP A 211 16.79 10.44 22.30
C ASP A 211 15.57 9.86 21.58
N ALA A 212 15.73 8.71 20.95
CA ALA A 212 14.64 8.02 20.25
C ALA A 212 13.47 7.69 21.19
N GLN A 213 13.76 7.22 22.41
CA GLN A 213 12.71 6.95 23.41
C GLN A 213 11.95 8.22 23.80
N THR A 214 12.64 9.35 23.93
CA THR A 214 12.02 10.64 24.23
C THR A 214 11.11 11.06 23.10
N ARG A 215 11.60 11.03 21.85
CA ARG A 215 10.82 11.43 20.66
C ARG A 215 9.61 10.52 20.41
N LEU A 216 9.75 9.21 20.61
CA LEU A 216 8.60 8.29 20.53
C LEU A 216 7.58 8.55 21.66
N SER A 217 8.06 8.93 22.85
CA SER A 217 7.17 9.28 23.96
C SER A 217 6.36 10.54 23.66
N ASP A 218 6.95 11.49 22.96
CA ASP A 218 6.25 12.70 22.49
C ASP A 218 5.18 12.34 21.45
N LEU A 219 5.50 11.48 20.47
CA LEU A 219 4.51 10.95 19.54
C LEU A 219 3.36 10.23 20.26
N LYS A 220 3.66 9.41 21.28
CA LYS A 220 2.62 8.72 22.06
C LYS A 220 1.67 9.69 22.74
N ARG A 221 2.16 10.83 23.25
CA ARG A 221 1.32 11.85 23.89
C ARG A 221 0.27 12.43 22.95
N GLU A 222 0.56 12.49 21.66
CA GLU A 222 -0.41 12.97 20.67
C GLU A 222 -1.65 12.08 20.54
N TYR A 223 -1.59 10.83 21.06
CA TYR A 223 -2.69 9.85 21.01
C TYR A 223 -3.45 9.71 22.34
N THR A 224 -3.11 10.51 23.37
CA THR A 224 -3.65 10.34 24.74
C THR A 224 -5.17 10.33 24.77
N ASP A 225 -5.84 11.16 23.95
CA ASP A 225 -7.30 11.31 23.96
C ASP A 225 -7.99 10.56 22.80
N THR A 226 -7.28 9.71 22.07
CA THR A 226 -7.83 9.03 20.88
C THR A 226 -8.49 7.69 21.19
N GLY A 227 -8.22 7.12 22.37
CA GLY A 227 -8.61 5.75 22.71
C GLY A 227 -7.80 4.66 22.01
N VAL A 228 -6.74 5.03 21.26
CA VAL A 228 -5.84 4.10 20.59
C VAL A 228 -4.74 3.67 21.55
N GLU A 229 -4.50 2.36 21.67
CA GLU A 229 -3.36 1.83 22.41
C GLU A 229 -2.07 2.12 21.65
N VAL A 230 -1.06 2.71 22.29
CA VAL A 230 0.22 3.03 21.66
C VAL A 230 1.36 2.30 22.36
N LYS A 231 2.04 1.43 21.60
CA LYS A 231 3.28 0.75 22.00
C LYS A 231 4.49 1.42 21.34
N LEU A 232 5.63 1.38 22.02
CA LEU A 232 6.87 2.00 21.55
C LEU A 232 7.96 0.95 21.51
N HIS A 233 8.64 0.83 20.38
CA HIS A 233 9.85 0.03 20.23
C HIS A 233 11.02 0.89 19.78
N VAL A 234 12.12 0.86 20.53
CA VAL A 234 13.40 1.43 20.11
C VAL A 234 14.40 0.26 20.11
N LEU A 235 14.87 -0.09 18.94
CA LEU A 235 15.73 -1.25 18.73
C LEU A 235 16.98 -0.84 17.94
N THR A 236 18.02 -1.67 18.00
CA THR A 236 19.24 -1.53 17.21
C THR A 236 19.26 -2.58 16.11
N GLY A 237 19.82 -2.27 14.93
CA GLY A 237 20.00 -3.24 13.86
C GLY A 237 19.72 -2.71 12.45
N ASP A 238 19.54 -3.62 11.51
CA ASP A 238 19.07 -3.25 10.16
C ASP A 238 17.59 -2.86 10.21
N PRO A 239 17.22 -1.68 9.69
CA PRO A 239 15.84 -1.21 9.74
C PRO A 239 14.84 -2.13 9.04
N THR A 240 15.21 -2.71 7.89
CA THR A 240 14.32 -3.59 7.14
C THR A 240 14.05 -4.88 7.90
N GLU A 241 15.11 -5.55 8.35
CA GLU A 241 15.01 -6.81 9.10
C GLU A 241 14.22 -6.63 10.40
N THR A 242 14.48 -5.54 11.12
CA THR A 242 13.80 -5.21 12.37
C THR A 242 12.31 -4.94 12.15
N ILE A 243 11.94 -4.15 11.12
CA ILE A 243 10.53 -3.87 10.77
C ILE A 243 9.80 -5.18 10.44
N LEU A 244 10.41 -6.05 9.63
CA LEU A 244 9.81 -7.33 9.25
C LEU A 244 9.63 -8.26 10.45
N SER A 245 10.63 -8.33 11.33
CA SER A 245 10.59 -9.14 12.56
C SER A 245 9.47 -8.67 13.50
N ILE A 246 9.39 -7.38 13.79
CA ILE A 246 8.34 -6.81 14.66
C ILE A 246 6.95 -6.99 14.02
N ALA A 247 6.83 -6.80 12.71
CA ALA A 247 5.55 -7.01 12.01
C ALA A 247 5.02 -8.46 12.18
N GLU A 248 5.92 -9.43 12.19
CA GLU A 248 5.58 -10.84 12.41
C GLU A 248 5.35 -11.18 13.88
N GLN A 249 6.26 -10.76 14.78
CA GLN A 249 6.19 -11.05 16.20
C GLN A 249 4.93 -10.47 16.87
N ASP A 250 4.59 -9.26 16.50
CA ASP A 250 3.43 -8.57 17.05
C ASP A 250 2.13 -8.87 16.29
N ASP A 251 2.18 -9.71 15.26
CA ASP A 251 1.04 -10.06 14.37
C ASP A 251 0.26 -8.82 13.92
N VAL A 252 0.97 -7.82 13.36
CA VAL A 252 0.33 -6.58 12.93
C VAL A 252 -0.53 -6.79 11.69
N SER A 253 -1.63 -6.05 11.59
CA SER A 253 -2.55 -6.13 10.46
C SER A 253 -2.12 -5.29 9.26
N LEU A 254 -1.30 -4.25 9.51
CA LEU A 254 -0.83 -3.30 8.51
C LEU A 254 0.51 -2.70 8.92
N ILE A 255 1.39 -2.50 7.96
CA ILE A 255 2.57 -1.63 8.12
C ILE A 255 2.25 -0.33 7.40
N ALA A 256 2.37 0.82 8.08
CA ALA A 256 2.19 2.14 7.48
C ALA A 256 3.51 2.88 7.47
N MET A 257 4.02 3.22 6.29
CA MET A 257 5.35 3.84 6.11
C MET A 257 5.25 5.09 5.24
N SER A 258 6.12 6.06 5.51
CA SER A 258 6.37 7.14 4.56
C SER A 258 7.03 6.62 3.30
N ALA A 259 6.74 7.26 2.17
CA ALA A 259 7.39 6.92 0.90
C ALA A 259 8.88 7.28 0.92
N TYR A 260 9.29 8.24 1.72
CA TYR A 260 10.64 8.81 1.78
C TYR A 260 11.20 8.74 3.20
N GLY A 261 12.53 8.76 3.33
CA GLY A 261 13.26 8.85 4.61
C GLY A 261 14.14 10.11 4.65
N THR A 262 15.15 10.09 5.55
CA THR A 262 16.06 11.21 5.80
C THR A 262 16.97 11.57 4.62
N ASP A 263 17.30 10.64 3.74
CA ASP A 263 18.26 10.83 2.61
C ASP A 263 17.61 11.49 1.39
N TRP A 264 16.71 12.42 1.61
CA TRP A 264 15.88 13.04 0.60
C TRP A 264 16.64 14.11 -0.20
N LEU A 265 17.22 13.73 -1.32
CA LEU A 265 17.89 14.64 -2.26
C LEU A 265 17.19 14.81 -3.62
N ARG A 266 16.11 14.07 -3.93
CA ARG A 266 15.35 14.21 -5.19
C ARG A 266 13.91 13.74 -5.06
N GLU A 267 12.99 14.54 -5.51
CA GLU A 267 11.53 14.55 -5.37
C GLU A 267 10.71 13.34 -5.87
N ILE A 268 11.32 12.22 -6.28
CA ILE A 268 10.58 11.17 -7.02
C ILE A 268 10.93 9.75 -6.60
N LEU A 269 11.91 9.52 -5.74
CA LEU A 269 12.36 8.15 -5.47
C LEU A 269 11.83 7.61 -4.14
N LEU A 270 11.15 6.46 -4.21
CA LEU A 270 10.76 5.67 -3.04
C LEU A 270 11.99 5.28 -2.21
N GLY A 271 11.94 5.45 -0.90
CA GLY A 271 13.00 5.07 0.03
C GLY A 271 13.36 3.58 -0.05
N SER A 272 14.64 3.27 0.05
CA SER A 272 15.15 1.89 -0.05
C SER A 272 14.54 0.96 1.00
N THR A 273 14.43 1.42 2.24
CA THR A 273 13.81 0.66 3.33
C THR A 273 12.35 0.37 3.03
N THR A 274 11.57 1.40 2.65
CA THR A 274 10.15 1.24 2.30
C THR A 274 9.97 0.25 1.15
N PHE A 275 10.76 0.39 0.08
CA PHE A 275 10.69 -0.54 -1.06
C PHE A 275 11.03 -1.97 -0.64
N THR A 276 12.08 -2.16 0.17
CA THR A 276 12.52 -3.49 0.58
C THR A 276 11.51 -4.12 1.54
N VAL A 277 10.93 -3.36 2.47
CA VAL A 277 9.85 -3.85 3.34
C VAL A 277 8.65 -4.29 2.53
N VAL A 278 8.14 -3.44 1.62
CA VAL A 278 7.00 -3.81 0.74
C VAL A 278 7.30 -5.07 -0.05
N ARG A 279 8.53 -5.22 -0.55
CA ARG A 279 8.93 -6.39 -1.33
C ARG A 279 9.05 -7.67 -0.51
N SER A 280 9.41 -7.57 0.77
CA SER A 280 9.82 -8.72 1.59
C SER A 280 8.78 -9.17 2.62
N THR A 281 7.81 -8.31 2.95
CA THR A 281 6.76 -8.64 3.92
C THR A 281 5.65 -9.49 3.31
N GLN A 282 4.88 -10.15 4.19
CA GLN A 282 3.58 -10.75 3.86
C GLN A 282 2.40 -9.97 4.47
N THR A 283 2.71 -8.94 5.25
CA THR A 283 1.73 -8.03 5.83
C THR A 283 1.37 -6.94 4.81
N PRO A 284 0.11 -6.53 4.66
CA PRO A 284 -0.26 -5.37 3.86
C PRO A 284 0.54 -4.13 4.23
N VAL A 285 0.93 -3.33 3.23
CA VAL A 285 1.71 -2.11 3.45
C VAL A 285 1.00 -0.90 2.84
N LEU A 286 0.73 0.09 3.67
CA LEU A 286 0.28 1.42 3.24
C LEU A 286 1.51 2.33 3.11
N VAL A 287 1.83 2.72 1.88
CA VAL A 287 2.86 3.70 1.61
C VAL A 287 2.21 5.07 1.47
N ILE A 288 2.55 5.94 2.42
CA ILE A 288 1.97 7.28 2.54
C ILE A 288 2.83 8.27 1.78
N ARG A 289 2.20 8.97 0.85
CA ARG A 289 2.78 10.07 0.08
C ARG A 289 2.32 11.38 0.69
N THR A 290 3.25 12.12 1.20
CA THR A 290 2.97 13.46 1.72
C THR A 290 2.91 14.46 0.57
N VAL A 291 1.87 15.28 0.54
CA VAL A 291 1.73 16.34 -0.46
C VAL A 291 2.75 17.41 -0.15
N GLN A 292 3.69 17.64 -1.06
CA GLN A 292 4.52 18.82 -0.96
C GLN A 292 3.68 20.04 -1.33
N GLU A 293 3.52 20.95 -0.40
CA GLU A 293 3.21 22.32 -0.77
C GLU A 293 4.42 22.85 -1.56
N ASN A 294 4.22 23.03 -2.86
CA ASN A 294 5.17 23.75 -3.70
C ASN A 294 5.30 25.17 -3.11
N ASN A 295 6.29 25.39 -2.27
CA ASN A 295 6.76 26.71 -1.90
C ASN A 295 7.47 27.32 -3.12
N ASN A 296 6.68 27.66 -4.16
CA ASN A 296 7.08 28.65 -5.13
C ASN A 296 6.73 30.02 -4.54
N SER A 297 7.67 30.58 -3.81
CA SER A 297 7.72 32.02 -3.48
C SER A 297 9.04 32.56 -4.02
#